data_2df033a526e5832b411d7ee36b71c9a0
#
_entry.id   2df033a526e5832b411d7ee36b71c9a0
#
_cell.length_a   1.000
_cell.length_b   1.000
_cell.length_c   1.000
_cell.angle_alpha   90.00
_cell.angle_beta   90.00
_cell.angle_gamma   90.00
#
_symmetry.space_group_name_H-M   'P 1'
#
loop_
_entity.id
_entity.type
_entity.pdbx_description
1 polymer ?
#
loop_
_entity_poly.entity_id
_entity_poly.type
_entity_poly.pdbx_seq_one_letter_code
_entity_poly.pdbx_strand_id
1 'polypeptide(L)'
;IEKVLEFRKILEPDACRLAVEKCTPKIITALETYLEQMQMFQGNREKFVNADLKFHEVICRSTGNALLEKSLHKVFQETRQNHEQMNELFGYDSGIHYHAQILDAFKNGDADAAHDIMYEHLDAAMKKL
;
A
#
# COMPACT_ATOMS: atom_id res chain seq x y z
N ILE A 1 6.51 12.99 -8.91
CA ILE A 1 6.45 11.55 -8.54
C ILE A 1 7.52 11.18 -7.51
N GLU A 2 8.74 11.68 -7.64
CA GLU A 2 9.81 11.39 -6.69
C GLU A 2 9.50 11.90 -5.28
N LYS A 3 8.97 13.11 -5.15
CA LYS A 3 8.60 13.69 -3.86
C LYS A 3 7.45 12.95 -3.21
N VAL A 4 6.52 12.44 -4.00
CA VAL A 4 5.42 11.62 -3.51
C VAL A 4 5.94 10.30 -2.94
N LEU A 5 6.82 9.62 -3.67
CA LEU A 5 7.43 8.39 -3.20
C LEU A 5 8.29 8.60 -1.95
N GLU A 6 9.05 9.70 -1.90
CA GLU A 6 9.82 10.07 -0.72
C GLU A 6 8.93 10.24 0.51
N PHE A 7 7.84 11.00 0.37
CA PHE A 7 6.86 11.22 1.43
C PHE A 7 6.26 9.88 1.91
N ARG A 8 5.81 9.06 0.98
CA ARG A 8 5.23 7.77 1.27
C ARG A 8 6.23 6.83 1.96
N LYS A 9 7.46 6.82 1.48
CA LYS A 9 8.53 6.00 2.02
C LYS A 9 8.89 6.36 3.47
N ILE A 10 8.69 7.63 3.85
CA ILE A 10 8.88 8.08 5.23
C ILE A 10 7.74 7.63 6.13
N LEU A 11 6.49 7.70 5.67
CA LEU A 11 5.32 7.51 6.53
C LEU A 11 4.69 6.12 6.45
N GLU A 12 4.59 5.52 5.27
CA GLU A 12 3.84 4.27 5.11
C GLU A 12 4.49 3.06 5.79
N PRO A 13 5.81 2.89 5.80
CA PRO A 13 6.41 1.76 6.52
C PRO A 13 6.07 1.76 8.01
N ASP A 14 6.14 2.90 8.67
CA ASP A 14 5.75 3.00 10.08
C ASP A 14 4.24 2.88 10.29
N ALA A 15 3.44 3.37 9.34
CA ALA A 15 2.00 3.14 9.35
C ALA A 15 1.67 1.63 9.31
N CYS A 16 2.39 0.86 8.49
CA CYS A 16 2.27 -0.60 8.46
C CYS A 16 2.56 -1.23 9.82
N ARG A 17 3.65 -0.82 10.47
CA ARG A 17 4.01 -1.34 11.79
C ARG A 17 2.89 -1.10 12.80
N LEU A 18 2.39 0.12 12.88
CA LEU A 18 1.29 0.47 13.78
C LEU A 18 0.02 -0.31 13.47
N ALA A 19 -0.30 -0.46 12.19
CA ALA A 19 -1.50 -1.17 11.75
C ALA A 19 -1.45 -2.65 12.11
N VAL A 20 -0.29 -3.30 11.99
CA VAL A 20 -0.12 -4.69 12.41
C VAL A 20 -0.36 -4.84 13.91
N GLU A 21 0.17 -3.93 14.71
CA GLU A 21 -0.02 -3.95 16.18
C GLU A 21 -1.47 -3.84 16.59
N LYS A 22 -2.30 -3.22 15.76
CA LYS A 22 -3.74 -3.01 16.01
C LYS A 22 -4.63 -3.88 15.11
N CYS A 23 -4.04 -4.88 14.48
CA CYS A 23 -4.74 -5.69 13.48
C CYS A 23 -5.88 -6.51 14.08
N THR A 24 -6.97 -6.57 13.33
CA THR A 24 -8.15 -7.38 13.65
C THR A 24 -8.46 -8.29 12.45
N PRO A 25 -9.29 -9.35 12.64
CA PRO A 25 -9.72 -10.18 11.51
C PRO A 25 -10.40 -9.39 10.37
N LYS A 26 -11.11 -8.31 10.71
CA LYS A 26 -11.74 -7.44 9.70
C LYS A 26 -10.71 -6.74 8.81
N ILE A 27 -9.60 -6.31 9.39
CA ILE A 27 -8.50 -5.68 8.65
C ILE A 27 -7.90 -6.68 7.67
N ILE A 28 -7.63 -7.89 8.13
CA ILE A 28 -7.11 -8.97 7.28
C ILE A 28 -8.07 -9.23 6.11
N THR A 29 -9.37 -9.37 6.37
CA THR A 29 -10.38 -9.60 5.33
C THR A 29 -10.41 -8.45 4.32
N ALA A 30 -10.34 -7.22 4.76
CA ALA A 30 -10.32 -6.07 3.87
C ALA A 30 -9.08 -6.07 2.97
N LEU A 31 -7.90 -6.34 3.52
CA LEU A 31 -6.66 -6.43 2.75
C LEU A 31 -6.71 -7.56 1.72
N GLU A 32 -7.24 -8.73 2.12
CA GLU A 32 -7.45 -9.86 1.21
C GLU A 32 -8.36 -9.50 0.05
N THR A 33 -9.47 -8.81 0.34
CA THR A 33 -10.43 -8.40 -0.68
C THR A 33 -9.78 -7.48 -1.71
N TYR A 34 -9.03 -6.49 -1.29
CA TYR A 34 -8.40 -5.57 -2.23
C TYR A 34 -7.23 -6.18 -2.99
N LEU A 35 -6.49 -7.10 -2.37
CA LEU A 35 -5.47 -7.85 -3.09
C LEU A 35 -6.09 -8.73 -4.19
N GLU A 36 -7.20 -9.42 -3.89
CA GLU A 36 -7.95 -10.21 -4.88
C GLU A 36 -8.42 -9.34 -6.03
N GLN A 37 -8.89 -8.12 -5.75
CA GLN A 37 -9.29 -7.17 -6.78
C GLN A 37 -8.11 -6.74 -7.65
N MET A 38 -6.94 -6.49 -7.04
CA MET A 38 -5.74 -6.20 -7.82
C MET A 38 -5.41 -7.33 -8.78
N GLN A 39 -5.48 -8.57 -8.32
CA GLN A 39 -5.23 -9.76 -9.16
C GLN A 39 -6.27 -9.88 -10.27
N MET A 40 -7.54 -9.64 -9.96
CA MET A 40 -8.64 -9.71 -10.90
C MET A 40 -8.54 -8.65 -11.99
N PHE A 41 -8.11 -7.45 -11.63
CA PHE A 41 -8.12 -6.29 -12.52
C PHE A 41 -6.79 -6.05 -13.25
N GLN A 42 -5.94 -7.04 -13.33
CA GLN A 42 -4.76 -6.97 -14.20
C GLN A 42 -5.22 -6.70 -15.64
N GLY A 43 -4.60 -5.71 -16.29
CA GLY A 43 -5.02 -5.27 -17.61
C GLY A 43 -6.09 -4.17 -17.60
N ASN A 44 -6.64 -3.82 -16.45
CA ASN A 44 -7.55 -2.70 -16.28
C ASN A 44 -6.94 -1.70 -15.27
N ARG A 45 -6.19 -0.74 -15.79
CA ARG A 45 -5.42 0.19 -14.96
C ARG A 45 -6.27 0.93 -13.94
N GLU A 46 -7.41 1.46 -14.35
CA GLU A 46 -8.27 2.23 -13.47
C GLU A 46 -8.73 1.43 -12.26
N LYS A 47 -9.24 0.22 -12.50
CA LYS A 47 -9.74 -0.65 -11.43
C LYS A 47 -8.60 -1.21 -10.58
N PHE A 48 -7.46 -1.52 -11.20
CA PHE A 48 -6.28 -1.98 -10.48
C PHE A 48 -5.77 -0.90 -9.53
N VAL A 49 -5.62 0.33 -10.00
CA VAL A 49 -5.14 1.46 -9.18
C VAL A 49 -6.14 1.75 -8.05
N ASN A 50 -7.45 1.65 -8.31
CA ASN A 50 -8.44 1.78 -7.24
C ASN A 50 -8.23 0.78 -6.12
N ALA A 51 -8.04 -0.48 -6.47
CA ALA A 51 -7.82 -1.56 -5.48
C ALA A 51 -6.52 -1.35 -4.73
N ASP A 52 -5.45 -0.98 -5.42
CA ASP A 52 -4.15 -0.66 -4.84
C ASP A 52 -4.27 0.46 -3.80
N LEU A 53 -4.90 1.56 -4.16
CA LEU A 53 -5.09 2.70 -3.25
C LEU A 53 -5.93 2.31 -2.04
N LYS A 54 -6.98 1.53 -2.23
CA LYS A 54 -7.83 1.07 -1.12
C LYS A 54 -7.08 0.14 -0.16
N PHE A 55 -6.20 -0.69 -0.68
CA PHE A 55 -5.33 -1.52 0.16
C PHE A 55 -4.47 -0.63 1.08
N HIS A 56 -3.82 0.38 0.53
CA HIS A 56 -3.03 1.33 1.30
C HIS A 56 -3.88 2.12 2.30
N GLU A 57 -5.09 2.52 1.92
CA GLU A 57 -5.99 3.24 2.81
C GLU A 57 -6.46 2.41 4.00
N VAL A 58 -6.69 1.11 3.81
CA VAL A 58 -7.00 0.20 4.92
C VAL A 58 -5.87 0.23 5.95
N ILE A 59 -4.63 0.15 5.50
CA ILE A 59 -3.46 0.20 6.39
C ILE A 59 -3.44 1.51 7.18
N CYS A 60 -3.58 2.64 6.50
CA CYS A 60 -3.52 3.97 7.13
C CYS A 60 -4.63 4.16 8.17
N ARG A 61 -5.85 3.73 7.86
CA ARG A 61 -7.01 3.79 8.75
C ARG A 61 -6.80 2.90 9.97
N SER A 62 -6.15 1.76 9.78
CA SER A 62 -5.91 0.77 10.82
C SER A 62 -4.85 1.19 11.83
N THR A 63 -4.11 2.26 11.56
CA THR A 63 -3.14 2.81 12.51
C THR A 63 -3.80 3.39 13.75
N GLY A 64 -5.07 3.78 13.64
CA GLY A 64 -5.76 4.48 14.73
C GLY A 64 -5.24 5.90 14.94
N ASN A 65 -4.39 6.40 14.06
CA ASN A 65 -3.85 7.76 14.12
C ASN A 65 -4.51 8.62 13.02
N ALA A 66 -5.44 9.47 13.43
CA ALA A 66 -6.23 10.29 12.50
C ALA A 66 -5.36 11.25 11.67
N LEU A 67 -4.23 11.71 12.20
CA LEU A 67 -3.33 12.59 11.46
C LEU A 67 -2.63 11.84 10.32
N LEU A 68 -2.15 10.62 10.59
CA LEU A 68 -1.58 9.76 9.56
C LEU A 68 -2.60 9.43 8.49
N GLU A 69 -3.80 9.02 8.91
CA GLU A 69 -4.87 8.68 7.99
C GLU A 69 -5.20 9.84 7.05
N LYS A 70 -5.42 11.03 7.60
CA LYS A 70 -5.77 12.22 6.80
C LYS A 70 -4.65 12.62 5.85
N SER A 71 -3.41 12.64 6.33
CA SER A 71 -2.26 13.07 5.53
C SER A 71 -2.02 12.12 4.36
N LEU A 72 -2.07 10.83 4.60
CA LEU A 72 -1.85 9.83 3.55
C LEU A 72 -3.04 9.76 2.58
N HIS A 73 -4.28 9.85 3.09
CA HIS A 73 -5.47 9.88 2.25
C HIS A 73 -5.42 11.07 1.27
N LYS A 74 -5.06 12.25 1.77
CA LYS A 74 -4.93 13.45 0.93
C LYS A 74 -3.89 13.25 -0.16
N VAL A 75 -2.73 12.70 0.19
CA VAL A 75 -1.68 12.41 -0.79
C VAL A 75 -2.18 11.41 -1.83
N PHE A 76 -2.83 10.34 -1.42
CA PHE A 76 -3.37 9.35 -2.34
C PHE A 76 -4.40 9.96 -3.30
N GLN A 77 -5.29 10.82 -2.81
CA GLN A 77 -6.27 11.49 -3.66
C GLN A 77 -5.63 12.44 -4.66
N GLU A 78 -4.71 13.28 -4.20
CA GLU A 78 -4.08 14.32 -5.03
C GLU A 78 -3.06 13.74 -6.01
N THR A 79 -2.55 12.54 -5.73
CA THR A 79 -1.48 11.92 -6.52
C THR A 79 -1.90 10.63 -7.22
N ARG A 80 -3.22 10.44 -7.43
CA ARG A 80 -3.73 9.28 -8.15
C ARG A 80 -3.06 9.09 -9.50
N GLN A 81 -2.78 10.16 -10.20
CA GLN A 81 -2.10 10.12 -11.49
C GLN A 81 -0.71 9.50 -11.38
N ASN A 82 -0.02 9.70 -10.26
CA ASN A 82 1.28 9.10 -10.03
C ASN A 82 1.20 7.59 -9.90
N HIS A 83 0.14 7.06 -9.28
CA HIS A 83 -0.11 5.62 -9.21
C HIS A 83 -0.38 5.04 -10.58
N GLU A 84 -1.14 5.74 -11.41
CA GLU A 84 -1.41 5.33 -12.78
C GLU A 84 -0.12 5.32 -13.62
N GLN A 85 0.73 6.33 -13.46
CA GLN A 85 2.03 6.39 -14.12
C GLN A 85 2.96 5.26 -13.67
N MET A 86 2.97 4.96 -12.38
CA MET A 86 3.77 3.86 -11.85
C MET A 86 3.31 2.52 -12.41
N ASN A 87 2.00 2.31 -12.50
CA ASN A 87 1.46 1.10 -13.12
C ASN A 87 1.85 1.01 -14.59
N GLU A 88 1.81 2.11 -15.33
CA GLU A 88 2.24 2.16 -16.72
C GLU A 88 3.72 1.77 -16.87
N LEU A 89 4.56 2.29 -15.99
CA LEU A 89 6.02 2.06 -16.06
C LEU A 89 6.42 0.66 -15.56
N PHE A 90 5.79 0.16 -14.51
CA PHE A 90 6.25 -1.03 -13.78
C PHE A 90 5.34 -2.25 -13.95
N GLY A 91 4.15 -2.08 -14.55
CA GLY A 91 3.19 -3.15 -14.74
C GLY A 91 2.43 -3.51 -13.47
N TYR A 92 1.86 -4.72 -13.43
CA TYR A 92 0.98 -5.19 -12.37
C TYR A 92 1.67 -6.10 -11.35
N ASP A 93 2.63 -6.89 -11.79
CA ASP A 93 3.19 -8.00 -11.01
C ASP A 93 3.91 -7.56 -9.75
N SER A 94 4.72 -6.50 -9.83
CA SER A 94 5.49 -6.00 -8.70
C SER A 94 4.60 -5.57 -7.55
N GLY A 95 3.54 -4.79 -7.84
CA GLY A 95 2.58 -4.34 -6.84
C GLY A 95 1.89 -5.50 -6.16
N ILE A 96 1.40 -6.47 -6.94
CA ILE A 96 0.73 -7.67 -6.42
C ILE A 96 1.68 -8.45 -5.52
N HIS A 97 2.93 -8.63 -5.94
CA HIS A 97 3.94 -9.36 -5.18
C HIS A 97 4.18 -8.73 -3.80
N TYR A 98 4.43 -7.42 -3.76
CA TYR A 98 4.67 -6.72 -2.51
C TYR A 98 3.43 -6.67 -1.61
N HIS A 99 2.25 -6.45 -2.18
CA HIS A 99 1.01 -6.44 -1.41
C HIS A 99 0.71 -7.80 -0.79
N ALA A 100 0.98 -8.90 -1.52
CA ALA A 100 0.83 -10.25 -0.98
C ALA A 100 1.77 -10.49 0.21
N GLN A 101 3.01 -10.03 0.14
CA GLN A 101 3.96 -10.15 1.24
C GLN A 101 3.55 -9.32 2.45
N ILE A 102 3.03 -8.10 2.21
CA ILE A 102 2.53 -7.25 3.29
C ILE A 102 1.35 -7.93 4.00
N LEU A 103 0.43 -8.48 3.23
CA LEU A 103 -0.70 -9.22 3.80
C LEU A 103 -0.24 -10.40 4.66
N ASP A 104 0.75 -11.16 4.21
CA ASP A 104 1.32 -12.27 4.99
C ASP A 104 1.91 -11.77 6.32
N ALA A 105 2.60 -10.63 6.30
CA ALA A 105 3.12 -10.04 7.52
C ALA A 105 2.01 -9.64 8.50
N PHE A 106 0.89 -9.11 8.00
CA PHE A 106 -0.29 -8.82 8.83
C PHE A 106 -0.86 -10.10 9.43
N LYS A 107 -1.02 -11.15 8.62
CA LYS A 107 -1.54 -12.46 9.09
C LYS A 107 -0.66 -13.07 10.17
N ASN A 108 0.65 -12.89 10.06
CA ASN A 108 1.62 -13.43 11.01
C ASN A 108 1.83 -12.54 12.23
N GLY A 109 1.22 -11.36 12.27
CA GLY A 109 1.44 -10.39 13.34
C GLY A 109 2.86 -9.85 13.37
N ASP A 110 3.56 -9.85 12.24
CA ASP A 110 4.96 -9.43 12.14
C ASP A 110 5.04 -7.96 11.71
N ALA A 111 5.01 -7.08 12.69
CA ALA A 111 5.02 -5.63 12.46
C ALA A 111 6.30 -5.15 11.78
N ASP A 112 7.45 -5.68 12.16
CA ASP A 112 8.73 -5.29 11.58
C ASP A 112 8.85 -5.74 10.12
N ALA A 113 8.38 -6.97 9.82
CA ALA A 113 8.35 -7.44 8.44
C ALA A 113 7.44 -6.57 7.57
N ALA A 114 6.26 -6.18 8.06
CA ALA A 114 5.36 -5.31 7.32
C ALA A 114 6.01 -3.96 7.01
N HIS A 115 6.70 -3.37 7.99
CA HIS A 115 7.47 -2.16 7.82
C HIS A 115 8.50 -2.31 6.70
N ASP A 116 9.32 -3.34 6.79
CA ASP A 116 10.46 -3.52 5.89
C ASP A 116 10.00 -3.82 4.46
N ILE A 117 8.94 -4.60 4.31
CA ILE A 117 8.39 -4.91 2.99
C ILE A 117 7.79 -3.65 2.34
N MET A 118 7.05 -2.85 3.10
CA MET A 118 6.50 -1.59 2.58
C MET A 118 7.62 -0.65 2.17
N TYR A 119 8.65 -0.52 2.99
CA TYR A 119 9.82 0.29 2.66
C TYR A 119 10.47 -0.18 1.35
N GLU A 120 10.73 -1.47 1.24
CA GLU A 120 11.33 -2.06 0.04
C GLU A 120 10.48 -1.83 -1.20
N HIS A 121 9.16 -1.97 -1.07
CA HIS A 121 8.22 -1.73 -2.16
C HIS A 121 8.35 -0.31 -2.73
N LEU A 122 8.33 0.68 -1.85
CA LEU A 122 8.41 2.09 -2.24
C LEU A 122 9.82 2.47 -2.72
N ASP A 123 10.85 1.94 -2.06
CA ASP A 123 12.24 2.16 -2.45
C ASP A 123 12.55 1.57 -3.83
N ALA A 124 12.05 0.37 -4.11
CA ALA A 124 12.21 -0.27 -5.42
C ALA A 124 11.56 0.56 -6.54
N ALA A 125 10.38 1.12 -6.29
CA ALA A 125 9.72 2.01 -7.24
C ALA A 125 10.55 3.29 -7.46
N MET A 126 11.11 3.86 -6.40
CA MET A 126 11.93 5.06 -6.47
C MET A 126 13.22 4.83 -7.27
N LYS A 127 13.85 3.68 -7.07
CA LYS A 127 15.09 3.32 -7.79
C LYS A 127 14.90 3.10 -9.28
N LYS A 128 13.68 2.82 -9.71
CA LYS A 128 13.36 2.62 -11.13
C LYS A 128 13.09 3.93 -11.88
N LEU A 129 12.95 5.00 -11.15
CA LEU A 129 12.80 6.32 -11.76
C LEU A 129 14.15 6.84 -12.20
#